data_73fdb6e2a4b0f06188af09a14f127205
#
_entry.id   73fdb6e2a4b0f06188af09a14f127205
#
_cell.length_a   1.000
_cell.length_b   1.000
_cell.length_c   1.000
_cell.angle_alpha   90.00
_cell.angle_beta   90.00
_cell.angle_gamma   90.00
#
_symmetry.space_group_name_H-M   'P 1'
#
loop_
_entity.id
_entity.type
_entity.pdbx_description
1 polymer ?
#
loop_
_entity_poly.entity_id
_entity_poly.type
_entity_poly.pdbx_seq_one_letter_code
_entity_poly.pdbx_strand_id
1 'polypeptide(L)'
;MRTPRDTPEITLVGAGLAGSLLAIFLARRGYRVTLLERRLDPRKKMPTAAPASAGRSINLALANRGISALEEVGVMESLWPALIPMAGRMLHDEEGRLRLIPYGNKPHEVIYSVSRAGLNTLLLNAAESTGRVSIRFGETVCGVDFADRRVRFLADGDPERQTQATLYDVLIGTDGSASAVRAAILERTGGRLDEEPLGHGYKELTIPAANEGGGQFRMEKNALHIWPRGEYMLIALPNADGSFTATLFLPNQGEESFQALTTPEAVDALFERRFADTIPLMPRLGEDFFGNPTGHLETIRCEPWSFEDHALVLGDAAHAIVPFHGQGMNAAFEDCSAIDRCLRDPDRLWNEVFAEFERRRRPNTDAIADMALENYIEMRSTVREPKFQLKKDLSFRLEERHPRRFIPRYSMVMFHTIPYAEAKRRGAIQEEILDELTSRAASLDQVDLARADRLIAERLGTT
;
A
#
# COMPACT_ATOMS: atom_id res chain seq x y z
N MET A 1 -6.70 -36.15 -19.94
CA MET A 1 -6.82 -34.97 -20.80
C MET A 1 -8.19 -34.36 -20.57
N ARG A 2 -8.30 -33.26 -19.83
CA ARG A 2 -9.56 -32.52 -19.70
C ARG A 2 -9.88 -31.88 -21.05
N THR A 3 -11.11 -31.95 -21.47
CA THR A 3 -11.59 -31.33 -22.72
C THR A 3 -11.53 -29.79 -22.58
N PRO A 4 -11.46 -29.00 -23.69
CA PRO A 4 -11.37 -27.53 -23.64
C PRO A 4 -12.55 -26.80 -22.95
N ARG A 5 -13.55 -27.53 -22.44
CA ARG A 5 -14.70 -27.03 -21.68
C ARG A 5 -14.50 -27.04 -20.16
N ASP A 6 -13.38 -27.54 -19.63
CA ASP A 6 -13.18 -27.77 -18.21
C ASP A 6 -12.32 -26.71 -17.50
N THR A 7 -11.93 -25.62 -18.17
CA THR A 7 -11.20 -24.52 -17.53
C THR A 7 -12.24 -23.60 -16.87
N PRO A 8 -12.25 -23.47 -15.54
CA PRO A 8 -13.22 -22.63 -14.84
C PRO A 8 -13.14 -21.17 -15.27
N GLU A 9 -14.27 -20.49 -15.31
CA GLU A 9 -14.33 -19.05 -15.42
C GLU A 9 -14.12 -18.40 -14.05
N ILE A 10 -13.23 -17.41 -13.98
CA ILE A 10 -12.89 -16.76 -12.72
C ILE A 10 -13.58 -15.40 -12.67
N THR A 11 -14.37 -15.20 -11.63
CA THR A 11 -14.97 -13.90 -11.32
C THR A 11 -14.15 -13.19 -10.25
N LEU A 12 -13.66 -11.98 -10.55
CA LEU A 12 -13.00 -11.10 -9.60
C LEU A 12 -13.96 -9.98 -9.19
N VAL A 13 -14.02 -9.69 -7.89
CA VAL A 13 -14.78 -8.56 -7.37
C VAL A 13 -13.81 -7.44 -7.02
N GLY A 14 -13.94 -6.29 -7.73
CA GLY A 14 -13.06 -5.13 -7.59
C GLY A 14 -11.98 -5.06 -8.67
N ALA A 15 -12.07 -4.08 -9.56
CA ALA A 15 -11.06 -3.76 -10.58
C ALA A 15 -10.08 -2.66 -10.10
N GLY A 16 -9.71 -2.72 -8.81
CA GLY A 16 -8.61 -1.94 -8.23
C GLY A 16 -7.25 -2.48 -8.69
N LEU A 17 -6.17 -2.00 -8.08
CA LEU A 17 -4.81 -2.38 -8.47
C LEU A 17 -4.58 -3.90 -8.35
N ALA A 18 -4.98 -4.52 -7.24
CA ALA A 18 -4.83 -5.96 -7.03
C ALA A 18 -5.65 -6.78 -8.02
N GLY A 19 -6.96 -6.47 -8.18
CA GLY A 19 -7.84 -7.20 -9.08
C GLY A 19 -7.41 -7.11 -10.54
N SER A 20 -7.02 -5.91 -10.99
CA SER A 20 -6.55 -5.70 -12.36
C SER A 20 -5.23 -6.45 -12.63
N LEU A 21 -4.28 -6.45 -11.68
CA LEU A 21 -3.03 -7.21 -11.82
C LEU A 21 -3.29 -8.72 -11.79
N LEU A 22 -4.13 -9.19 -10.87
CA LEU A 22 -4.49 -10.61 -10.79
C LEU A 22 -5.16 -11.11 -12.06
N ALA A 23 -6.03 -10.29 -12.67
CA ALA A 23 -6.68 -10.63 -13.93
C ALA A 23 -5.67 -10.90 -15.06
N ILE A 24 -4.56 -10.13 -15.11
CA ILE A 24 -3.49 -10.35 -16.08
C ILE A 24 -2.79 -11.70 -15.83
N PHE A 25 -2.44 -12.00 -14.57
CA PHE A 25 -1.83 -13.28 -14.20
C PHE A 25 -2.71 -14.46 -14.62
N LEU A 26 -3.99 -14.43 -14.26
CA LEU A 26 -4.96 -15.49 -14.57
C LEU A 26 -5.18 -15.64 -16.09
N ALA A 27 -5.33 -14.52 -16.82
CA ALA A 27 -5.48 -14.54 -18.27
C ALA A 27 -4.26 -15.16 -18.98
N ARG A 28 -3.04 -14.88 -18.50
CA ARG A 28 -1.79 -15.48 -19.03
C ARG A 28 -1.72 -17.00 -18.79
N ARG A 29 -2.41 -17.51 -17.77
CA ARG A 29 -2.59 -18.95 -17.54
C ARG A 29 -3.70 -19.58 -18.39
N GLY A 30 -4.40 -18.78 -19.17
CA GLY A 30 -5.45 -19.24 -20.08
C GLY A 30 -6.87 -19.20 -19.50
N TYR A 31 -7.05 -18.73 -18.26
CA TYR A 31 -8.39 -18.54 -17.68
C TYR A 31 -9.16 -17.42 -18.39
N ARG A 32 -10.47 -17.56 -18.44
CA ARG A 32 -11.39 -16.43 -18.72
C ARG A 32 -11.68 -15.74 -17.40
N VAL A 33 -11.62 -14.40 -17.40
CA VAL A 33 -11.77 -13.61 -16.19
C VAL A 33 -12.82 -12.52 -16.41
N THR A 34 -13.79 -12.48 -15.51
CA THR A 34 -14.77 -11.38 -15.44
C THR A 34 -14.50 -10.56 -14.18
N LEU A 35 -14.25 -9.23 -14.34
CA LEU A 35 -14.13 -8.31 -13.20
C LEU A 35 -15.43 -7.54 -13.02
N LEU A 36 -15.94 -7.49 -11.79
CA LEU A 36 -17.06 -6.64 -11.37
C LEU A 36 -16.52 -5.44 -10.60
N GLU A 37 -16.79 -4.21 -11.04
CA GLU A 37 -16.29 -2.99 -10.42
C GLU A 37 -17.44 -2.01 -10.17
N ARG A 38 -17.56 -1.54 -8.94
CA ARG A 38 -18.61 -0.60 -8.52
C ARG A 38 -18.47 0.80 -9.14
N ARG A 39 -17.25 1.25 -9.40
CA ARG A 39 -16.99 2.57 -9.98
C ARG A 39 -17.23 2.55 -11.48
N LEU A 40 -17.47 3.72 -12.04
CA LEU A 40 -17.50 3.92 -13.50
C LEU A 40 -16.08 3.73 -14.06
N ASP A 41 -16.00 3.43 -15.37
CA ASP A 41 -14.74 3.26 -16.07
C ASP A 41 -13.91 4.57 -16.01
N PRO A 42 -12.76 4.58 -15.30
CA PRO A 42 -11.94 5.79 -15.12
C PRO A 42 -11.31 6.30 -16.42
N ARG A 43 -11.33 5.50 -17.48
CA ARG A 43 -10.79 5.84 -18.81
C ARG A 43 -11.79 6.62 -19.66
N LYS A 44 -13.07 6.59 -19.29
CA LYS A 44 -14.13 7.36 -19.97
C LYS A 44 -14.22 8.75 -19.34
N LYS A 45 -14.47 9.77 -20.16
CA LYS A 45 -14.70 11.13 -19.66
C LYS A 45 -15.88 11.12 -18.67
N MET A 46 -15.61 11.57 -17.45
CA MET A 46 -16.65 11.75 -16.44
C MET A 46 -17.66 12.82 -16.90
N PRO A 47 -18.96 12.65 -16.60
CA PRO A 47 -19.93 13.73 -16.75
C PRO A 47 -19.45 14.97 -15.98
N THR A 48 -19.68 16.16 -16.55
CA THR A 48 -19.27 17.48 -16.01
C THR A 48 -19.78 17.78 -14.59
N ALA A 49 -20.70 16.97 -14.06
CA ALA A 49 -21.28 17.11 -12.72
C ALA A 49 -20.62 16.23 -11.63
N ALA A 50 -19.53 15.51 -11.96
CA ALA A 50 -18.84 14.72 -10.95
C ALA A 50 -18.10 15.63 -9.94
N PRO A 51 -18.12 15.29 -8.62
CA PRO A 51 -17.40 16.09 -7.63
C PRO A 51 -15.91 16.18 -7.99
N ALA A 52 -15.28 17.33 -7.70
CA ALA A 52 -13.88 17.61 -8.01
C ALA A 52 -12.89 16.56 -7.43
N SER A 53 -13.32 15.81 -6.42
CA SER A 53 -12.58 14.69 -5.80
C SER A 53 -12.57 13.40 -6.63
N ALA A 54 -13.48 13.25 -7.61
CA ALA A 54 -13.61 12.00 -8.39
C ALA A 54 -12.43 11.70 -9.34
N GLY A 55 -11.57 12.70 -9.61
CA GLY A 55 -10.37 12.54 -10.46
C GLY A 55 -9.04 12.58 -9.71
N ARG A 56 -9.05 12.85 -8.41
CA ARG A 56 -7.82 12.90 -7.59
C ARG A 56 -7.50 11.54 -7.00
N SER A 57 -6.26 11.18 -7.05
CA SER A 57 -5.78 9.88 -6.58
C SER A 57 -4.50 10.09 -5.78
N ILE A 58 -4.45 9.46 -4.60
CA ILE A 58 -3.22 9.42 -3.79
C ILE A 58 -2.06 8.84 -4.61
N ASN A 59 -0.87 9.33 -4.32
CA ASN A 59 0.34 8.68 -4.79
C ASN A 59 0.70 7.52 -3.86
N LEU A 60 1.25 6.49 -4.48
CA LEU A 60 1.69 5.29 -3.82
C LEU A 60 3.21 5.17 -3.91
N ALA A 61 3.81 4.53 -2.91
CA ALA A 61 5.21 4.17 -2.92
C ALA A 61 5.37 2.77 -3.53
N LEU A 62 5.85 2.69 -4.76
CA LEU A 62 6.18 1.43 -5.41
C LEU A 62 7.58 0.98 -4.98
N ALA A 63 7.67 -0.22 -4.45
CA ALA A 63 8.88 -0.86 -3.94
C ALA A 63 9.17 -2.17 -4.69
N ASN A 64 10.29 -2.80 -4.37
CA ASN A 64 10.80 -3.96 -5.12
C ASN A 64 9.78 -5.09 -5.31
N ARG A 65 8.94 -5.40 -4.30
CA ARG A 65 7.90 -6.46 -4.40
C ARG A 65 6.84 -6.14 -5.44
N GLY A 66 6.40 -4.90 -5.46
CA GLY A 66 5.45 -4.42 -6.48
C GLY A 66 6.08 -4.39 -7.87
N ILE A 67 7.32 -3.92 -7.98
CA ILE A 67 8.09 -3.94 -9.24
C ILE A 67 8.19 -5.36 -9.77
N SER A 68 8.63 -6.32 -8.94
CA SER A 68 8.78 -7.73 -9.35
C SER A 68 7.47 -8.32 -9.89
N ALA A 69 6.34 -8.05 -9.23
CA ALA A 69 5.04 -8.55 -9.70
C ALA A 69 4.62 -7.92 -11.05
N LEU A 70 4.91 -6.63 -11.26
CA LEU A 70 4.65 -5.95 -12.53
C LEU A 70 5.59 -6.41 -13.64
N GLU A 71 6.85 -6.74 -13.33
CA GLU A 71 7.81 -7.34 -14.26
C GLU A 71 7.36 -8.74 -14.70
N GLU A 72 6.88 -9.58 -13.77
CA GLU A 72 6.37 -10.92 -14.06
C GLU A 72 5.26 -10.89 -15.14
N VAL A 73 4.46 -9.82 -15.20
CA VAL A 73 3.41 -9.64 -16.22
C VAL A 73 3.79 -8.71 -17.39
N GLY A 74 5.03 -8.19 -17.40
CA GLY A 74 5.55 -7.36 -18.51
C GLY A 74 4.95 -5.96 -18.59
N VAL A 75 4.36 -5.44 -17.51
CA VAL A 75 3.75 -4.10 -17.46
C VAL A 75 4.76 -3.02 -17.08
N MET A 76 5.86 -3.42 -16.44
CA MET A 76 6.83 -2.50 -15.84
C MET A 76 7.50 -1.57 -16.86
N GLU A 77 7.80 -2.05 -18.07
CA GLU A 77 8.42 -1.23 -19.14
C GLU A 77 7.57 0.01 -19.49
N SER A 78 6.24 -0.17 -19.54
CA SER A 78 5.31 0.93 -19.82
C SER A 78 5.14 1.88 -18.63
N LEU A 79 5.47 1.43 -17.43
CA LEU A 79 5.31 2.21 -16.21
C LEU A 79 6.53 3.09 -15.89
N TRP A 80 7.76 2.67 -16.23
CA TRP A 80 9.00 3.37 -15.89
C TRP A 80 8.98 4.88 -16.18
N PRO A 81 8.46 5.38 -17.33
CA PRO A 81 8.45 6.81 -17.62
C PRO A 81 7.58 7.66 -16.69
N ALA A 82 6.63 7.03 -15.97
CA ALA A 82 5.70 7.70 -15.06
C ALA A 82 6.17 7.67 -13.60
N LEU A 83 7.29 7.03 -13.30
CA LEU A 83 7.81 6.86 -11.94
C LEU A 83 8.77 7.99 -11.56
N ILE A 84 8.67 8.46 -10.32
CA ILE A 84 9.62 9.41 -9.75
C ILE A 84 10.39 8.72 -8.63
N PRO A 85 11.72 8.55 -8.77
CA PRO A 85 12.53 7.94 -7.73
C PRO A 85 12.64 8.84 -6.51
N MET A 86 12.47 8.28 -5.32
CA MET A 86 12.66 8.93 -4.03
C MET A 86 13.78 8.21 -3.30
N ALA A 87 14.90 8.93 -3.05
CA ALA A 87 16.10 8.36 -2.43
C ALA A 87 16.03 8.36 -0.90
N GLY A 88 15.09 9.11 -0.31
CA GLY A 88 14.97 9.24 1.14
C GLY A 88 13.76 10.04 1.58
N ARG A 89 13.69 10.26 2.88
CA ARG A 89 12.74 11.16 3.53
C ARG A 89 13.37 12.53 3.75
N MET A 90 12.77 13.58 3.20
CA MET A 90 13.13 14.97 3.48
C MET A 90 12.35 15.43 4.70
N LEU A 91 13.01 15.52 5.85
CA LEU A 91 12.40 16.03 7.08
C LEU A 91 12.34 17.54 7.05
N HIS A 92 11.18 18.08 7.43
CA HIS A 92 10.95 19.50 7.70
C HIS A 92 10.70 19.67 9.19
N ASP A 93 11.64 20.24 9.91
CA ASP A 93 11.45 20.51 11.34
C ASP A 93 10.50 21.72 11.58
N GLU A 94 10.26 22.04 12.85
CA GLU A 94 9.35 23.14 13.21
C GLU A 94 9.93 24.52 12.90
N GLU A 95 11.24 24.62 12.72
CA GLU A 95 11.95 25.84 12.30
C GLU A 95 12.15 25.93 10.77
N GLY A 96 11.59 24.97 10.00
CA GLY A 96 11.68 24.94 8.54
C GLY A 96 13.03 24.45 7.99
N ARG A 97 13.92 23.88 8.83
CA ARG A 97 15.18 23.31 8.37
C ARG A 97 14.94 21.96 7.71
N LEU A 98 15.70 21.71 6.65
CA LEU A 98 15.58 20.49 5.86
C LEU A 98 16.70 19.51 6.19
N ARG A 99 16.34 18.22 6.32
CA ARG A 99 17.31 17.15 6.48
C ARG A 99 16.87 15.90 5.71
N LEU A 100 17.69 15.48 4.75
CA LEU A 100 17.45 14.24 4.03
C LEU A 100 17.93 13.05 4.87
N ILE A 101 17.03 12.08 5.08
CA ILE A 101 17.35 10.78 5.66
C ILE A 101 17.24 9.75 4.52
N PRO A 102 18.36 9.18 4.04
CA PRO A 102 18.34 8.23 2.94
C PRO A 102 17.59 6.95 3.34
N TYR A 103 16.93 6.30 2.38
CA TYR A 103 16.29 5.01 2.60
C TYR A 103 17.29 3.87 2.72
N GLY A 104 18.32 3.86 1.89
CA GLY A 104 19.40 2.91 1.87
C GLY A 104 20.75 3.58 1.64
N ASN A 105 21.81 2.81 1.60
CA ASN A 105 23.18 3.29 1.38
C ASN A 105 23.72 3.00 -0.04
N LYS A 106 22.90 2.40 -0.90
CA LYS A 106 23.28 2.08 -2.31
C LYS A 106 22.46 2.93 -3.29
N PRO A 107 23.03 3.34 -4.42
CA PRO A 107 22.34 4.23 -5.39
C PRO A 107 21.03 3.68 -5.95
N HIS A 108 20.86 2.37 -6.00
CA HIS A 108 19.65 1.70 -6.47
C HIS A 108 18.59 1.48 -5.38
N GLU A 109 18.91 1.76 -4.13
CA GLU A 109 17.99 1.61 -3.01
C GLU A 109 17.08 2.84 -2.90
N VAL A 110 16.17 2.92 -3.86
CA VAL A 110 15.15 3.96 -3.99
C VAL A 110 13.76 3.33 -4.07
N ILE A 111 12.75 4.08 -3.66
CA ILE A 111 11.35 3.75 -3.90
C ILE A 111 10.79 4.73 -4.91
N TYR A 112 9.68 4.40 -5.55
CA TYR A 112 9.14 5.22 -6.61
C TYR A 112 7.76 5.76 -6.24
N SER A 113 7.57 7.07 -6.40
CA SER A 113 6.23 7.65 -6.39
C SER A 113 5.51 7.30 -7.68
N VAL A 114 4.27 6.83 -7.57
CA VAL A 114 3.41 6.47 -8.70
C VAL A 114 1.97 6.91 -8.46
N SER A 115 1.35 7.48 -9.46
CA SER A 115 -0.08 7.81 -9.42
C SER A 115 -0.92 6.52 -9.36
N ARG A 116 -1.75 6.38 -8.32
CA ARG A 116 -2.67 5.24 -8.18
C ARG A 116 -3.61 5.14 -9.38
N ALA A 117 -4.19 6.27 -9.83
CA ALA A 117 -5.10 6.29 -10.97
C ALA A 117 -4.39 5.93 -12.28
N GLY A 118 -3.18 6.48 -12.51
CA GLY A 118 -2.37 6.16 -13.69
C GLY A 118 -2.00 4.69 -13.76
N LEU A 119 -1.52 4.12 -12.64
CA LEU A 119 -1.19 2.71 -12.55
C LEU A 119 -2.43 1.82 -12.75
N ASN A 120 -3.56 2.17 -12.13
CA ASN A 120 -4.80 1.39 -12.32
C ASN A 120 -5.26 1.40 -13.79
N THR A 121 -5.22 2.56 -14.44
CA THR A 121 -5.55 2.68 -15.88
C THR A 121 -4.65 1.81 -16.74
N LEU A 122 -3.36 1.80 -16.46
CA LEU A 122 -2.39 0.96 -17.17
C LEU A 122 -2.72 -0.52 -17.00
N LEU A 123 -3.00 -0.97 -15.77
CA LEU A 123 -3.35 -2.36 -15.46
C LEU A 123 -4.68 -2.78 -16.10
N LEU A 124 -5.70 -1.93 -16.08
CA LEU A 124 -6.99 -2.19 -16.76
C LEU A 124 -6.80 -2.41 -18.27
N ASN A 125 -6.02 -1.54 -18.91
CA ASN A 125 -5.72 -1.67 -20.34
C ASN A 125 -4.92 -2.93 -20.64
N ALA A 126 -3.93 -3.25 -19.82
CA ALA A 126 -3.13 -4.47 -19.96
C ALA A 126 -3.99 -5.73 -19.77
N ALA A 127 -4.90 -5.73 -18.79
CA ALA A 127 -5.81 -6.84 -18.55
C ALA A 127 -6.72 -7.12 -19.77
N GLU A 128 -7.41 -6.11 -20.27
CA GLU A 128 -8.30 -6.26 -21.45
C GLU A 128 -7.51 -6.63 -22.72
N SER A 129 -6.28 -6.13 -22.89
CA SER A 129 -5.44 -6.46 -24.05
C SER A 129 -5.06 -7.94 -24.15
N THR A 130 -5.21 -8.71 -23.07
CA THR A 130 -5.04 -10.17 -23.10
C THR A 130 -6.09 -10.89 -23.94
N GLY A 131 -7.23 -10.24 -24.23
CA GLY A 131 -8.38 -10.82 -24.93
C GLY A 131 -9.14 -11.88 -24.12
N ARG A 132 -8.81 -12.08 -22.83
CA ARG A 132 -9.43 -13.05 -21.94
C ARG A 132 -10.10 -12.43 -20.72
N VAL A 133 -9.97 -11.11 -20.55
CA VAL A 133 -10.52 -10.35 -19.43
C VAL A 133 -11.66 -9.47 -19.92
N SER A 134 -12.80 -9.55 -19.25
CA SER A 134 -13.96 -8.66 -19.41
C SER A 134 -14.16 -7.87 -18.13
N ILE A 135 -14.35 -6.55 -18.23
CA ILE A 135 -14.55 -5.68 -17.07
C ILE A 135 -15.96 -5.07 -17.15
N ARG A 136 -16.74 -5.29 -16.10
CA ARG A 136 -18.10 -4.78 -15.95
C ARG A 136 -18.08 -3.68 -14.89
N PHE A 137 -18.16 -2.44 -15.34
CA PHE A 137 -18.16 -1.25 -14.50
C PHE A 137 -19.58 -0.86 -14.08
N GLY A 138 -19.70 -0.15 -12.95
CA GLY A 138 -20.98 0.27 -12.38
C GLY A 138 -21.75 -0.88 -11.73
N GLU A 139 -21.06 -1.94 -11.32
CA GLU A 139 -21.66 -3.09 -10.67
C GLU A 139 -21.15 -3.24 -9.23
N THR A 140 -22.00 -2.82 -8.28
CA THR A 140 -21.69 -2.91 -6.86
C THR A 140 -22.11 -4.27 -6.31
N VAL A 141 -21.14 -5.13 -6.02
CA VAL A 141 -21.43 -6.41 -5.37
C VAL A 141 -21.94 -6.17 -3.95
N CYS A 142 -23.09 -6.79 -3.64
CA CYS A 142 -23.78 -6.66 -2.36
C CYS A 142 -23.96 -7.99 -1.61
N GLY A 143 -23.51 -9.11 -2.17
CA GLY A 143 -23.54 -10.41 -1.48
C GLY A 143 -23.14 -11.57 -2.39
N VAL A 144 -22.88 -12.71 -1.76
CA VAL A 144 -22.54 -13.97 -2.42
C VAL A 144 -23.46 -15.08 -1.92
N ASP A 145 -23.98 -15.86 -2.84
CA ASP A 145 -24.68 -17.10 -2.55
C ASP A 145 -23.76 -18.27 -2.93
N PHE A 146 -23.20 -18.92 -1.92
CA PHE A 146 -22.28 -20.02 -2.11
C PHE A 146 -22.98 -21.33 -2.53
N ALA A 147 -24.23 -21.53 -2.12
CA ALA A 147 -24.97 -22.75 -2.46
C ALA A 147 -25.29 -22.81 -3.96
N ASP A 148 -25.71 -21.69 -4.53
CA ASP A 148 -26.04 -21.56 -5.94
C ASP A 148 -24.86 -21.02 -6.77
N ARG A 149 -23.71 -20.75 -6.18
CA ARG A 149 -22.53 -20.12 -6.80
C ARG A 149 -22.89 -18.85 -7.56
N ARG A 150 -23.57 -17.88 -6.90
CA ARG A 150 -24.02 -16.62 -7.48
C ARG A 150 -23.44 -15.42 -6.73
N VAL A 151 -22.98 -14.43 -7.50
CA VAL A 151 -22.66 -13.09 -7.00
C VAL A 151 -23.86 -12.19 -7.24
N ARG A 152 -24.34 -11.53 -6.19
CA ARG A 152 -25.41 -10.53 -6.25
C ARG A 152 -24.83 -9.13 -6.32
N PHE A 153 -25.35 -8.31 -7.22
CA PHE A 153 -24.88 -6.95 -7.43
C PHE A 153 -26.01 -6.00 -7.80
N LEU A 154 -25.80 -4.71 -7.58
CA LEU A 154 -26.62 -3.60 -8.03
C LEU A 154 -25.91 -2.95 -9.22
N ALA A 155 -26.60 -2.78 -10.34
CA ALA A 155 -26.06 -2.10 -11.51
C ALA A 155 -26.38 -0.60 -11.48
N ASP A 156 -25.39 0.25 -11.79
CA ASP A 156 -25.61 1.68 -11.96
C ASP A 156 -26.49 1.94 -13.19
N GLY A 157 -27.42 2.90 -13.05
CA GLY A 157 -28.35 3.24 -14.11
C GLY A 157 -29.63 2.39 -14.12
N ASP A 158 -29.77 1.40 -13.22
CA ASP A 158 -31.03 0.74 -12.97
C ASP A 158 -31.93 1.62 -12.08
N PRO A 159 -33.02 2.21 -12.63
CA PRO A 159 -33.88 3.12 -11.86
C PRO A 159 -34.63 2.42 -10.71
N GLU A 160 -34.84 1.11 -10.83
CA GLU A 160 -35.51 0.30 -9.80
C GLU A 160 -34.52 -0.28 -8.77
N ARG A 161 -33.20 -0.12 -8.98
CA ARG A 161 -32.14 -0.71 -8.14
C ARG A 161 -32.37 -2.19 -7.79
N GLN A 162 -32.82 -2.97 -8.77
CA GLN A 162 -33.04 -4.38 -8.57
C GLN A 162 -31.72 -5.12 -8.41
N THR A 163 -31.68 -6.04 -7.45
CA THR A 163 -30.54 -6.92 -7.28
C THR A 163 -30.48 -7.92 -8.43
N GLN A 164 -29.40 -7.87 -9.19
CA GLN A 164 -29.07 -8.83 -10.23
C GLN A 164 -28.12 -9.90 -9.69
N ALA A 165 -27.97 -11.01 -10.39
CA ALA A 165 -27.05 -12.07 -10.03
C ALA A 165 -26.36 -12.67 -11.25
N THR A 166 -25.10 -13.06 -11.10
CA THR A 166 -24.34 -13.82 -12.11
C THR A 166 -23.73 -15.06 -11.48
N LEU A 167 -23.61 -16.14 -12.27
CA LEU A 167 -22.94 -17.36 -11.84
C LEU A 167 -21.42 -17.19 -11.87
N TYR A 168 -20.71 -17.96 -11.06
CA TYR A 168 -19.27 -18.07 -11.09
C TYR A 168 -18.83 -19.53 -10.86
N ASP A 169 -17.67 -19.91 -11.40
CA ASP A 169 -17.03 -21.18 -11.06
C ASP A 169 -16.04 -20.97 -9.88
N VAL A 170 -15.20 -19.94 -9.98
CA VAL A 170 -14.27 -19.49 -8.92
C VAL A 170 -14.44 -17.99 -8.71
N LEU A 171 -14.61 -17.58 -7.45
CA LEU A 171 -14.77 -16.19 -7.03
C LEU A 171 -13.56 -15.72 -6.23
N ILE A 172 -12.97 -14.58 -6.60
CA ILE A 172 -11.90 -13.99 -5.82
C ILE A 172 -12.24 -12.52 -5.48
N GLY A 173 -12.34 -12.22 -4.18
CA GLY A 173 -12.56 -10.87 -3.66
C GLY A 173 -11.27 -10.07 -3.64
N THR A 174 -11.25 -8.94 -4.38
CA THR A 174 -10.20 -7.91 -4.39
C THR A 174 -10.85 -6.52 -4.20
N ASP A 175 -11.96 -6.50 -3.48
CA ASP A 175 -12.92 -5.42 -3.33
C ASP A 175 -12.59 -4.46 -2.16
N GLY A 176 -11.37 -4.57 -1.62
CA GLY A 176 -10.83 -3.62 -0.65
C GLY A 176 -11.29 -3.86 0.79
N SER A 177 -10.99 -2.92 1.68
CA SER A 177 -11.22 -3.06 3.13
C SER A 177 -12.68 -3.33 3.51
N ALA A 178 -13.64 -2.85 2.72
CA ALA A 178 -15.08 -3.10 2.92
C ALA A 178 -15.60 -4.31 2.10
N SER A 179 -14.81 -5.36 1.97
CA SER A 179 -15.08 -6.52 1.10
C SER A 179 -16.39 -7.24 1.41
N ALA A 180 -17.29 -7.29 0.41
CA ALA A 180 -18.52 -8.09 0.47
C ALA A 180 -18.23 -9.60 0.36
N VAL A 181 -17.17 -9.97 -0.35
CA VAL A 181 -16.75 -11.38 -0.47
C VAL A 181 -16.22 -11.89 0.86
N ARG A 182 -15.35 -11.10 1.56
CA ARG A 182 -14.90 -11.41 2.92
C ARG A 182 -16.07 -11.60 3.88
N ALA A 183 -17.01 -10.65 3.88
CA ALA A 183 -18.17 -10.71 4.76
C ALA A 183 -18.96 -12.01 4.56
N ALA A 184 -19.21 -12.40 3.31
CA ALA A 184 -19.91 -13.65 2.98
C ALA A 184 -19.13 -14.90 3.43
N ILE A 185 -17.79 -14.95 3.22
CA ILE A 185 -16.94 -16.06 3.67
C ILE A 185 -17.04 -16.20 5.19
N LEU A 186 -16.85 -15.11 5.93
CA LEU A 186 -16.84 -15.13 7.38
C LEU A 186 -18.22 -15.47 7.96
N GLU A 187 -19.30 -14.97 7.39
CA GLU A 187 -20.68 -15.34 7.77
C GLU A 187 -20.90 -16.86 7.60
N ARG A 188 -20.46 -17.41 6.48
CA ARG A 188 -20.68 -18.84 6.15
C ARG A 188 -19.82 -19.79 6.98
N THR A 189 -18.61 -19.38 7.35
CA THR A 189 -17.62 -20.21 8.08
C THR A 189 -17.67 -20.02 9.59
N GLY A 190 -18.32 -18.96 10.08
CA GLY A 190 -18.18 -18.53 11.47
C GLY A 190 -16.76 -17.99 11.76
N GLY A 191 -16.10 -17.45 10.73
CA GLY A 191 -14.73 -16.97 10.80
C GLY A 191 -14.56 -15.73 11.65
N ARG A 192 -13.29 -15.32 11.86
CA ARG A 192 -12.91 -14.17 12.67
C ARG A 192 -12.57 -12.98 11.79
N LEU A 193 -13.00 -11.80 12.20
CA LEU A 193 -12.61 -10.51 11.68
C LEU A 193 -12.08 -9.64 12.82
N ASP A 194 -10.85 -9.17 12.69
CA ASP A 194 -10.24 -8.17 13.57
C ASP A 194 -10.11 -6.88 12.79
N GLU A 195 -10.84 -5.86 13.21
CA GLU A 195 -10.74 -4.49 12.70
C GLU A 195 -10.12 -3.63 13.79
N GLU A 196 -8.94 -3.08 13.53
CA GLU A 196 -8.19 -2.26 14.47
C GLU A 196 -8.14 -0.81 13.95
N PRO A 197 -9.10 0.06 14.33
CA PRO A 197 -9.07 1.46 13.94
C PRO A 197 -7.91 2.17 14.64
N LEU A 198 -7.12 2.95 13.89
CA LEU A 198 -5.96 3.65 14.44
C LEU A 198 -6.33 4.84 15.35
N GLY A 199 -7.59 5.31 15.33
CA GLY A 199 -8.00 6.54 16.01
C GLY A 199 -7.55 7.83 15.29
N HIS A 200 -6.90 7.68 14.14
CA HIS A 200 -6.48 8.77 13.25
C HIS A 200 -7.18 8.65 11.90
N GLY A 201 -7.32 9.80 11.24
CA GLY A 201 -7.76 9.88 9.86
C GLY A 201 -6.67 10.49 8.99
N TYR A 202 -6.98 10.63 7.70
CA TYR A 202 -6.14 11.35 6.77
C TYR A 202 -6.95 12.26 5.85
N LYS A 203 -6.28 13.35 5.41
CA LYS A 203 -6.84 14.33 4.47
C LYS A 203 -5.85 14.56 3.34
N GLU A 204 -6.35 14.43 2.11
CA GLU A 204 -5.55 14.73 0.92
C GLU A 204 -5.57 16.23 0.64
N LEU A 205 -4.39 16.79 0.38
CA LEU A 205 -4.13 18.18 0.06
C LEU A 205 -3.21 18.25 -1.18
N THR A 206 -3.09 19.42 -1.80
CA THR A 206 -2.29 19.58 -3.01
C THR A 206 -1.28 20.69 -2.87
N ILE A 207 -0.02 20.40 -3.23
CA ILE A 207 0.99 21.42 -3.54
C ILE A 207 1.09 21.48 -5.07
N PRO A 208 0.62 22.56 -5.72
CA PRO A 208 0.63 22.66 -7.18
C PRO A 208 2.06 22.80 -7.72
N ALA A 209 2.24 22.50 -9.01
CA ALA A 209 3.49 22.80 -9.71
C ALA A 209 3.86 24.29 -9.61
N ALA A 210 5.14 24.61 -9.79
CA ALA A 210 5.63 25.99 -9.68
C ALA A 210 5.20 26.90 -10.85
N ASN A 211 4.86 26.29 -12.00
CA ASN A 211 4.38 26.99 -13.19
C ASN A 211 3.01 26.47 -13.65
N GLU A 212 2.23 27.30 -14.33
CA GLU A 212 0.89 26.95 -14.82
C GLU A 212 0.90 25.79 -15.84
N GLY A 213 2.01 25.58 -16.56
CA GLY A 213 2.18 24.50 -17.52
C GLY A 213 2.53 23.14 -16.91
N GLY A 214 2.78 23.09 -15.60
CA GLY A 214 3.26 21.89 -14.90
C GLY A 214 4.75 21.61 -15.13
N GLY A 215 5.27 20.53 -14.56
CA GLY A 215 6.63 20.01 -14.77
C GLY A 215 7.73 20.64 -13.92
N GLN A 216 7.50 21.78 -13.26
CA GLN A 216 8.45 22.38 -12.35
C GLN A 216 8.03 22.18 -10.90
N PHE A 217 8.90 21.55 -10.11
CA PHE A 217 8.63 21.22 -8.72
C PHE A 217 8.93 22.41 -7.79
N ARG A 218 8.10 22.59 -6.75
CA ARG A 218 8.32 23.59 -5.69
C ARG A 218 9.26 23.12 -4.59
N MET A 219 9.48 21.81 -4.49
CA MET A 219 10.35 21.16 -3.51
C MET A 219 11.22 20.12 -4.20
N GLU A 220 12.13 19.47 -3.45
CA GLU A 220 12.97 18.39 -3.97
C GLU A 220 12.09 17.21 -4.46
N LYS A 221 12.15 16.91 -5.75
CA LYS A 221 11.32 15.88 -6.38
C LYS A 221 11.73 14.45 -6.03
N ASN A 222 13.01 14.25 -5.66
CA ASN A 222 13.56 12.91 -5.43
C ASN A 222 13.52 12.50 -3.94
N ALA A 223 12.56 13.04 -3.20
CA ALA A 223 12.33 12.71 -1.80
C ALA A 223 10.85 12.60 -1.46
N LEU A 224 10.54 11.77 -0.47
CA LEU A 224 9.28 11.84 0.26
C LEU A 224 9.43 12.91 1.32
N HIS A 225 8.67 14.01 1.23
CA HIS A 225 8.67 15.05 2.24
C HIS A 225 7.85 14.66 3.44
N ILE A 226 8.33 14.97 4.65
CA ILE A 226 7.64 14.66 5.90
C ILE A 226 7.83 15.81 6.89
N TRP A 227 6.74 16.22 7.52
CA TRP A 227 6.65 17.18 8.63
C TRP A 227 6.20 16.42 9.88
N PRO A 228 7.12 15.83 10.66
CA PRO A 228 6.78 15.14 11.90
C PRO A 228 6.40 16.13 13.00
N ARG A 229 5.28 15.92 13.68
CA ARG A 229 4.75 16.82 14.74
C ARG A 229 4.36 16.07 16.02
N GLY A 230 5.06 14.97 16.34
CA GLY A 230 4.85 14.19 17.55
C GLY A 230 3.70 13.20 17.43
N GLU A 231 2.46 13.65 17.59
CA GLU A 231 1.29 12.76 17.51
C GLU A 231 0.70 12.64 16.11
N TYR A 232 1.08 13.53 15.20
CA TYR A 232 0.60 13.57 13.82
C TYR A 232 1.68 14.03 12.85
N MET A 233 1.40 14.00 11.57
CA MET A 233 2.34 14.41 10.52
C MET A 233 1.64 14.81 9.22
N LEU A 234 2.35 15.60 8.43
CA LEU A 234 2.05 15.82 7.01
C LEU A 234 3.13 15.12 6.18
N ILE A 235 2.75 14.47 5.09
CA ILE A 235 3.69 13.95 4.09
C ILE A 235 3.36 14.51 2.71
N ALA A 236 4.33 14.55 1.78
CA ALA A 236 4.07 14.90 0.39
C ALA A 236 4.91 14.06 -0.56
N LEU A 237 4.26 13.50 -1.58
CA LEU A 237 4.87 12.69 -2.63
C LEU A 237 4.77 13.42 -3.98
N PRO A 238 5.83 13.40 -4.80
CA PRO A 238 5.86 14.09 -6.09
C PRO A 238 4.97 13.41 -7.15
N ASN A 239 4.37 14.21 -8.01
CA ASN A 239 3.61 13.81 -9.19
C ASN A 239 4.40 14.13 -10.48
N ALA A 240 4.15 13.36 -11.55
CA ALA A 240 4.83 13.56 -12.82
C ALA A 240 4.57 14.95 -13.46
N ASP A 241 3.48 15.61 -13.08
CA ASP A 241 3.14 16.97 -13.55
C ASP A 241 3.84 18.10 -12.78
N GLY A 242 4.72 17.77 -11.81
CA GLY A 242 5.46 18.74 -10.99
C GLY A 242 4.74 19.16 -9.70
N SER A 243 3.51 18.69 -9.48
CA SER A 243 2.78 18.88 -8.23
C SER A 243 3.23 17.85 -7.18
N PHE A 244 2.74 18.02 -5.93
CA PHE A 244 2.83 17.00 -4.89
C PHE A 244 1.44 16.69 -4.33
N THR A 245 1.16 15.42 -4.12
CA THR A 245 0.04 15.00 -3.29
C THR A 245 0.50 15.03 -1.84
N ALA A 246 -0.08 15.91 -1.05
CA ALA A 246 0.17 16.02 0.37
C ALA A 246 -0.92 15.28 1.15
N THR A 247 -0.55 14.59 2.21
CA THR A 247 -1.48 13.86 3.08
C THR A 247 -1.25 14.25 4.52
N LEU A 248 -2.27 14.86 5.13
CA LEU A 248 -2.28 15.21 6.54
C LEU A 248 -2.88 14.04 7.33
N PHE A 249 -2.13 13.53 8.29
CA PHE A 249 -2.58 12.53 9.25
C PHE A 249 -2.80 13.20 10.60
N LEU A 250 -4.02 13.13 11.13
CA LEU A 250 -4.41 13.72 12.41
C LEU A 250 -5.25 12.76 13.25
N PRO A 251 -5.26 12.92 14.60
CA PRO A 251 -6.27 12.29 15.45
C PRO A 251 -7.69 12.64 14.98
N ASN A 252 -8.61 11.70 15.15
CA ASN A 252 -10.03 11.95 14.87
C ASN A 252 -10.68 12.85 15.92
N GLN A 253 -10.20 12.78 17.17
CA GLN A 253 -10.74 13.51 18.33
C GLN A 253 -9.62 14.18 19.13
N GLY A 254 -9.95 15.24 19.85
CA GLY A 254 -9.01 16.02 20.67
C GLY A 254 -8.88 17.47 20.20
N GLU A 255 -7.95 18.23 20.79
CA GLU A 255 -7.76 19.65 20.50
C GLU A 255 -7.22 19.89 19.09
N GLU A 256 -6.15 19.19 18.68
CA GLU A 256 -5.61 19.20 17.33
C GLU A 256 -6.07 17.96 16.56
N SER A 257 -7.32 17.97 16.08
CA SER A 257 -7.98 16.80 15.46
C SER A 257 -8.92 17.20 14.34
N PHE A 258 -9.35 16.24 13.52
CA PHE A 258 -10.34 16.49 12.48
C PHE A 258 -11.68 16.97 13.04
N GLN A 259 -12.05 16.54 14.25
CA GLN A 259 -13.26 17.00 14.94
C GLN A 259 -13.21 18.50 15.28
N ALA A 260 -12.04 19.03 15.59
CA ALA A 260 -11.85 20.44 15.93
C ALA A 260 -11.74 21.36 14.69
N LEU A 261 -11.34 20.82 13.54
CA LEU A 261 -11.08 21.59 12.31
C LEU A 261 -12.34 21.73 11.44
N THR A 262 -13.34 22.45 11.95
CA THR A 262 -14.65 22.60 11.29
C THR A 262 -14.79 23.90 10.50
N THR A 263 -13.85 24.85 10.62
CA THR A 263 -13.88 26.14 9.92
C THR A 263 -12.54 26.42 9.23
N PRO A 264 -12.53 27.24 8.16
CA PRO A 264 -11.27 27.64 7.49
C PRO A 264 -10.26 28.28 8.46
N GLU A 265 -10.72 29.13 9.37
CA GLU A 265 -9.87 29.83 10.33
C GLU A 265 -9.20 28.83 11.30
N ALA A 266 -9.87 27.74 11.69
CA ALA A 266 -9.30 26.70 12.54
C ALA A 266 -8.21 25.92 11.78
N VAL A 267 -8.41 25.66 10.49
CA VAL A 267 -7.42 24.99 9.63
C VAL A 267 -6.21 25.90 9.45
N ASP A 268 -6.41 27.17 9.10
CA ASP A 268 -5.34 28.15 8.92
C ASP A 268 -4.51 28.30 10.20
N ALA A 269 -5.17 28.42 11.35
CA ALA A 269 -4.51 28.52 12.65
C ALA A 269 -3.68 27.26 13.01
N LEU A 270 -4.14 26.05 12.65
CA LEU A 270 -3.34 24.84 12.82
C LEU A 270 -2.10 24.88 11.92
N PHE A 271 -2.27 25.24 10.65
CA PHE A 271 -1.15 25.27 9.69
C PHE A 271 -0.15 26.35 10.04
N GLU A 272 -0.58 27.54 10.48
CA GLU A 272 0.30 28.60 10.97
C GLU A 272 1.15 28.15 12.16
N ARG A 273 0.58 27.39 13.09
CA ARG A 273 1.32 26.90 14.27
C ARG A 273 2.25 25.75 13.98
N ARG A 274 1.84 24.84 13.09
CA ARG A 274 2.48 23.53 12.95
C ARG A 274 3.18 23.29 11.61
N PHE A 275 2.71 23.95 10.56
CA PHE A 275 3.15 23.71 9.19
C PHE A 275 3.35 25.02 8.43
N ALA A 276 3.86 26.07 9.08
CA ALA A 276 3.96 27.42 8.53
C ALA A 276 4.71 27.48 7.18
N ASP A 277 5.73 26.64 7.01
CA ASP A 277 6.52 26.54 5.78
C ASP A 277 5.74 25.96 4.59
N THR A 278 4.59 25.32 4.85
CA THR A 278 3.74 24.75 3.78
C THR A 278 2.69 25.73 3.26
N ILE A 279 2.33 26.77 4.00
CA ILE A 279 1.28 27.73 3.62
C ILE A 279 1.55 28.36 2.25
N PRO A 280 2.75 28.88 1.95
CA PRO A 280 3.07 29.42 0.62
C PRO A 280 3.03 28.38 -0.50
N LEU A 281 3.11 27.09 -0.15
CA LEU A 281 3.09 25.98 -1.10
C LEU A 281 1.66 25.51 -1.41
N MET A 282 0.68 25.78 -0.54
CA MET A 282 -0.71 25.28 -0.61
C MET A 282 -1.73 26.42 -0.77
N PRO A 283 -1.79 27.12 -1.91
CA PRO A 283 -2.67 28.29 -2.09
C PRO A 283 -4.17 27.94 -2.03
N ARG A 284 -4.52 26.65 -2.08
CA ARG A 284 -5.89 26.15 -2.03
C ARG A 284 -6.14 25.27 -0.80
N LEU A 285 -5.41 25.49 0.30
CA LEU A 285 -5.49 24.67 1.51
C LEU A 285 -6.92 24.48 2.00
N GLY A 286 -7.68 25.55 2.21
CA GLY A 286 -9.07 25.47 2.69
C GLY A 286 -10.00 24.75 1.71
N GLU A 287 -9.88 25.02 0.40
CA GLU A 287 -10.69 24.35 -0.63
C GLU A 287 -10.43 22.83 -0.64
N ASP A 288 -9.17 22.42 -0.62
CA ASP A 288 -8.79 21.01 -0.61
C ASP A 288 -9.21 20.33 0.71
N PHE A 289 -9.04 21.04 1.85
CA PHE A 289 -9.39 20.49 3.16
C PHE A 289 -10.88 20.19 3.29
N PHE A 290 -11.75 21.13 2.90
CA PHE A 290 -13.21 20.94 2.99
C PHE A 290 -13.81 20.21 1.79
N GLY A 291 -13.17 20.27 0.63
CA GLY A 291 -13.63 19.60 -0.59
C GLY A 291 -13.30 18.10 -0.62
N ASN A 292 -12.25 17.65 0.04
CA ASN A 292 -11.87 16.25 0.08
C ASN A 292 -12.44 15.54 1.33
N PRO A 293 -12.86 14.27 1.21
CA PRO A 293 -13.34 13.51 2.38
C PRO A 293 -12.18 13.23 3.35
N THR A 294 -12.51 13.07 4.63
CA THR A 294 -11.57 12.52 5.60
C THR A 294 -11.60 10.99 5.50
N GLY A 295 -10.45 10.40 5.19
CA GLY A 295 -10.30 8.95 5.14
C GLY A 295 -10.05 8.36 6.52
N HIS A 296 -10.48 7.11 6.71
CA HIS A 296 -10.23 6.35 7.92
C HIS A 296 -8.99 5.48 7.77
N LEU A 297 -8.33 5.21 8.89
CA LEU A 297 -7.16 4.34 8.96
C LEU A 297 -7.48 3.17 9.88
N GLU A 298 -7.37 1.98 9.33
CA GLU A 298 -7.65 0.74 10.03
C GLU A 298 -6.72 -0.38 9.55
N THR A 299 -6.45 -1.32 10.42
CA THR A 299 -5.82 -2.59 10.07
C THR A 299 -6.87 -3.68 10.11
N ILE A 300 -6.95 -4.49 9.06
CA ILE A 300 -7.88 -5.61 8.94
C ILE A 300 -7.11 -6.91 8.92
N ARG A 301 -7.53 -7.85 9.77
CA ARG A 301 -7.10 -9.24 9.76
C ARG A 301 -8.33 -10.13 9.77
N CYS A 302 -8.36 -11.15 8.95
CA CYS A 302 -9.47 -12.11 8.92
C CYS A 302 -8.98 -13.55 8.78
N GLU A 303 -9.83 -14.48 9.15
CA GLU A 303 -9.60 -15.92 9.05
C GLU A 303 -10.95 -16.65 9.01
N PRO A 304 -11.17 -17.59 8.06
CA PRO A 304 -10.30 -17.94 6.92
C PRO A 304 -10.38 -16.94 5.77
N TRP A 305 -9.42 -17.01 4.82
CA TRP A 305 -9.44 -16.23 3.58
C TRP A 305 -10.24 -16.89 2.46
N SER A 306 -10.58 -18.16 2.63
CA SER A 306 -11.24 -18.95 1.58
C SER A 306 -12.46 -19.71 2.09
N PHE A 307 -13.32 -20.08 1.16
CA PHE A 307 -14.44 -20.99 1.38
C PHE A 307 -14.43 -22.09 0.34
N GLU A 308 -14.28 -23.35 0.81
CA GLU A 308 -14.24 -24.56 -0.01
C GLU A 308 -13.23 -24.44 -1.18
N ASP A 309 -13.64 -24.84 -2.40
CA ASP A 309 -12.82 -24.81 -3.62
C ASP A 309 -13.16 -23.67 -4.56
N HIS A 310 -13.97 -22.71 -4.14
CA HIS A 310 -14.56 -21.78 -5.09
C HIS A 310 -14.60 -20.30 -4.65
N ALA A 311 -14.18 -19.93 -3.43
CA ALA A 311 -14.10 -18.53 -3.02
C ALA A 311 -12.83 -18.23 -2.24
N LEU A 312 -12.23 -17.07 -2.50
CA LEU A 312 -11.00 -16.55 -1.86
C LEU A 312 -11.06 -15.02 -1.75
N VAL A 313 -10.39 -14.47 -0.75
CA VAL A 313 -10.07 -13.02 -0.70
C VAL A 313 -8.57 -12.80 -0.67
N LEU A 314 -8.07 -11.69 -1.25
CA LEU A 314 -6.67 -11.27 -1.21
C LEU A 314 -6.53 -9.74 -1.25
N GLY A 315 -5.33 -9.24 -0.99
CA GLY A 315 -5.06 -7.83 -0.87
C GLY A 315 -5.82 -7.17 0.28
N ASP A 316 -6.24 -5.92 0.13
CA ASP A 316 -6.98 -5.19 1.17
C ASP A 316 -8.30 -5.88 1.58
N ALA A 317 -8.86 -6.75 0.73
CA ALA A 317 -10.04 -7.55 1.08
C ALA A 317 -9.74 -8.58 2.18
N ALA A 318 -8.51 -9.07 2.27
CA ALA A 318 -8.07 -10.02 3.29
C ALA A 318 -7.29 -9.37 4.44
N HIS A 319 -6.47 -8.33 4.14
CA HIS A 319 -5.48 -7.79 5.07
C HIS A 319 -5.16 -6.31 4.80
N ALA A 320 -6.14 -5.43 4.87
CA ALA A 320 -5.88 -4.00 4.75
C ALA A 320 -4.94 -3.53 5.86
N ILE A 321 -3.99 -2.67 5.52
CA ILE A 321 -2.99 -2.13 6.43
C ILE A 321 -2.92 -0.61 6.36
N VAL A 322 -2.50 0.02 7.46
CA VAL A 322 -2.24 1.46 7.49
C VAL A 322 -1.08 1.84 6.55
N PRO A 323 -1.10 3.03 5.92
CA PRO A 323 -0.23 3.35 4.78
C PRO A 323 1.22 3.69 5.13
N PHE A 324 1.61 3.73 6.40
CA PHE A 324 2.85 4.35 6.85
C PHE A 324 4.14 3.64 6.42
N HIS A 325 4.08 2.37 6.10
CA HIS A 325 5.22 1.66 5.50
C HIS A 325 5.17 1.66 3.96
N GLY A 326 4.09 2.18 3.35
CA GLY A 326 3.90 2.18 1.90
C GLY A 326 3.77 0.79 1.29
N GLN A 327 3.31 -0.21 2.05
CA GLN A 327 3.35 -1.61 1.61
C GLN A 327 1.99 -2.21 1.22
N GLY A 328 0.85 -1.54 1.42
CA GLY A 328 -0.47 -2.09 1.06
C GLY A 328 -0.55 -2.59 -0.38
N MET A 329 -0.24 -1.72 -1.35
CA MET A 329 -0.18 -2.08 -2.77
C MET A 329 0.89 -3.15 -3.06
N ASN A 330 2.09 -3.00 -2.51
CA ASN A 330 3.20 -3.94 -2.76
C ASN A 330 2.88 -5.34 -2.21
N ALA A 331 2.24 -5.44 -1.05
CA ALA A 331 1.79 -6.69 -0.46
C ALA A 331 0.69 -7.36 -1.30
N ALA A 332 -0.29 -6.57 -1.77
CA ALA A 332 -1.35 -7.04 -2.64
C ALA A 332 -0.81 -7.52 -4.01
N PHE A 333 0.21 -6.86 -4.56
CA PHE A 333 0.87 -7.30 -5.78
C PHE A 333 1.68 -8.59 -5.56
N GLU A 334 2.33 -8.71 -4.40
CA GLU A 334 2.99 -9.98 -4.01
C GLU A 334 1.98 -11.10 -3.82
N ASP A 335 0.73 -10.83 -3.38
CA ASP A 335 -0.35 -11.81 -3.34
C ASP A 335 -0.69 -12.33 -4.73
N CYS A 336 -0.77 -11.44 -5.74
CA CYS A 336 -1.02 -11.84 -7.11
C CYS A 336 0.07 -12.77 -7.65
N SER A 337 1.34 -12.48 -7.38
CA SER A 337 2.45 -13.37 -7.71
C SER A 337 2.42 -14.67 -6.90
N ALA A 338 1.99 -14.62 -5.65
CA ALA A 338 1.96 -15.79 -4.77
C ALA A 338 0.89 -16.79 -5.20
N ILE A 339 -0.34 -16.34 -5.49
CA ILE A 339 -1.41 -17.21 -5.98
C ILE A 339 -1.08 -17.76 -7.38
N ASP A 340 -0.43 -16.95 -8.24
CA ASP A 340 0.08 -17.42 -9.52
C ASP A 340 1.05 -18.59 -9.33
N ARG A 341 1.98 -18.48 -8.38
CA ARG A 341 2.89 -19.59 -8.05
C ARG A 341 2.18 -20.84 -7.53
N CYS A 342 1.09 -20.69 -6.75
CA CYS A 342 0.28 -21.81 -6.29
C CYS A 342 -0.47 -22.52 -7.44
N LEU A 343 -0.77 -21.80 -8.52
CA LEU A 343 -1.43 -22.31 -9.73
C LEU A 343 -0.46 -22.90 -10.78
N ARG A 344 0.82 -23.07 -10.46
CA ARG A 344 1.81 -23.65 -11.42
C ARG A 344 1.55 -25.13 -11.74
N ASP A 345 1.04 -25.86 -10.77
CA ASP A 345 0.61 -27.24 -10.95
C ASP A 345 -0.85 -27.24 -11.44
N PRO A 346 -1.11 -27.62 -12.70
CA PRO A 346 -2.44 -27.57 -13.28
C PRO A 346 -3.40 -28.64 -12.71
N ASP A 347 -2.86 -29.67 -12.07
CA ASP A 347 -3.66 -30.76 -11.48
C ASP A 347 -4.04 -30.48 -10.02
N ARG A 348 -3.51 -29.40 -9.41
CA ARG A 348 -3.83 -29.01 -8.05
C ARG A 348 -5.27 -28.55 -7.94
N LEU A 349 -5.99 -29.00 -6.91
CA LEU A 349 -7.36 -28.58 -6.64
C LEU A 349 -7.40 -27.15 -6.06
N TRP A 350 -8.47 -26.43 -6.33
CA TRP A 350 -8.60 -25.02 -5.89
C TRP A 350 -8.55 -24.85 -4.37
N ASN A 351 -9.16 -25.76 -3.60
CA ASN A 351 -9.05 -25.75 -2.14
C ASN A 351 -7.61 -25.90 -1.65
N GLU A 352 -6.78 -26.69 -2.34
CA GLU A 352 -5.35 -26.84 -2.01
C GLU A 352 -4.56 -25.57 -2.38
N VAL A 353 -4.90 -24.95 -3.53
CA VAL A 353 -4.34 -23.67 -3.95
C VAL A 353 -4.62 -22.59 -2.91
N PHE A 354 -5.88 -22.48 -2.47
CA PHE A 354 -6.29 -21.47 -1.50
C PHE A 354 -5.65 -21.69 -0.13
N ALA A 355 -5.65 -22.92 0.37
CA ALA A 355 -5.02 -23.25 1.64
C ALA A 355 -3.52 -22.96 1.64
N GLU A 356 -2.80 -23.29 0.55
CA GLU A 356 -1.38 -23.02 0.42
C GLU A 356 -1.09 -21.52 0.29
N PHE A 357 -1.94 -20.79 -0.46
CA PHE A 357 -1.83 -19.34 -0.57
C PHE A 357 -1.98 -18.67 0.80
N GLU A 358 -3.05 -18.94 1.53
CA GLU A 358 -3.30 -18.38 2.86
C GLU A 358 -2.18 -18.73 3.84
N ARG A 359 -1.75 -20.00 3.89
CA ARG A 359 -0.66 -20.46 4.74
C ARG A 359 0.65 -19.70 4.50
N ARG A 360 0.96 -19.35 3.23
CA ARG A 360 2.16 -18.59 2.87
C ARG A 360 2.03 -17.11 3.13
N ARG A 361 0.85 -16.55 2.86
CA ARG A 361 0.68 -15.10 2.85
C ARG A 361 0.31 -14.52 4.21
N ARG A 362 -0.60 -15.15 4.95
CA ARG A 362 -1.12 -14.61 6.22
C ARG A 362 -0.02 -14.24 7.22
N PRO A 363 0.98 -15.07 7.54
CA PRO A 363 2.04 -14.67 8.46
C PRO A 363 2.85 -13.46 7.97
N ASN A 364 2.97 -13.28 6.67
CA ASN A 364 3.68 -12.16 6.07
C ASN A 364 2.85 -10.87 6.12
N THR A 365 1.57 -10.96 5.81
CA THR A 365 0.66 -9.80 5.85
C THR A 365 0.44 -9.32 7.29
N ASP A 366 0.35 -10.21 8.26
CA ASP A 366 0.32 -9.87 9.68
C ASP A 366 1.60 -9.15 10.12
N ALA A 367 2.77 -9.65 9.69
CA ALA A 367 4.05 -9.04 10.02
C ALA A 367 4.20 -7.62 9.43
N ILE A 368 3.77 -7.40 8.18
CA ILE A 368 3.85 -6.05 7.59
C ILE A 368 2.82 -5.10 8.17
N ALA A 369 1.66 -5.58 8.60
CA ALA A 369 0.67 -4.78 9.32
C ALA A 369 1.26 -4.23 10.63
N ASP A 370 1.91 -5.09 11.43
CA ASP A 370 2.58 -4.67 12.66
C ASP A 370 3.71 -3.68 12.37
N MET A 371 4.58 -3.97 11.40
CA MET A 371 5.67 -3.06 11.01
C MET A 371 5.16 -1.71 10.47
N ALA A 372 3.97 -1.65 9.88
CA ALA A 372 3.37 -0.41 9.43
C ALA A 372 2.94 0.48 10.61
N LEU A 373 2.40 -0.11 11.67
CA LEU A 373 2.08 0.60 12.91
C LEU A 373 3.35 1.10 13.62
N GLU A 374 4.40 0.26 13.72
CA GLU A 374 5.70 0.67 14.25
C GLU A 374 6.30 1.84 13.46
N ASN A 375 6.23 1.78 12.12
CA ASN A 375 6.75 2.85 11.26
C ASN A 375 5.94 4.15 11.39
N TYR A 376 4.67 4.10 11.76
CA TYR A 376 3.89 5.29 12.07
C TYR A 376 4.47 6.05 13.25
N ILE A 377 4.78 5.35 14.34
CA ILE A 377 5.40 5.94 15.53
C ILE A 377 6.78 6.51 15.15
N GLU A 378 7.57 5.76 14.39
CA GLU A 378 8.86 6.23 13.90
C GLU A 378 8.73 7.55 13.13
N MET A 379 7.86 7.60 12.12
CA MET A 379 7.73 8.74 11.21
C MET A 379 7.21 10.01 11.89
N ARG A 380 6.28 9.89 12.84
CA ARG A 380 5.68 11.05 13.50
C ARG A 380 6.52 11.62 14.64
N SER A 381 7.38 10.80 15.30
CA SER A 381 8.11 11.19 16.50
C SER A 381 9.58 10.75 16.52
N THR A 382 9.89 9.45 16.43
CA THR A 382 11.22 8.87 16.70
C THR A 382 12.32 9.39 15.76
N VAL A 383 11.99 9.72 14.52
CA VAL A 383 12.94 10.29 13.53
C VAL A 383 13.58 11.61 13.97
N ARG A 384 13.02 12.28 14.99
CA ARG A 384 13.53 13.52 15.57
C ARG A 384 14.61 13.27 16.62
N GLU A 385 14.74 12.06 17.13
CA GLU A 385 15.64 11.70 18.21
C GLU A 385 17.10 11.53 17.73
N PRO A 386 18.12 12.13 18.42
CA PRO A 386 19.52 11.94 18.04
C PRO A 386 19.97 10.47 18.02
N LYS A 387 19.44 9.66 18.93
CA LYS A 387 19.76 8.23 19.03
C LYS A 387 19.26 7.44 17.81
N PHE A 388 18.14 7.85 17.22
CA PHE A 388 17.62 7.24 16.00
C PHE A 388 18.63 7.38 14.84
N GLN A 389 19.20 8.59 14.66
CA GLN A 389 20.19 8.81 13.61
C GLN A 389 21.45 7.98 13.82
N LEU A 390 21.95 7.90 15.07
CA LEU A 390 23.12 7.07 15.42
C LEU A 390 22.89 5.59 15.10
N LYS A 391 21.73 5.02 15.48
CA LYS A 391 21.37 3.65 15.16
C LYS A 391 21.28 3.41 13.66
N LYS A 392 20.70 4.36 12.93
CA LYS A 392 20.56 4.28 11.47
C LYS A 392 21.92 4.27 10.78
N ASP A 393 22.80 5.20 11.14
CA ASP A 393 24.15 5.28 10.58
C ASP A 393 24.96 4.02 10.92
N LEU A 394 24.82 3.52 12.15
CA LEU A 394 25.43 2.25 12.56
C LEU A 394 24.88 1.09 11.74
N SER A 395 23.57 1.04 11.49
CA SER A 395 22.98 -0.05 10.72
C SER A 395 23.53 -0.14 9.30
N PHE A 396 23.74 0.99 8.63
CA PHE A 396 24.39 1.02 7.32
C PHE A 396 25.84 0.58 7.37
N ARG A 397 26.60 1.01 8.39
CA ARG A 397 27.97 0.56 8.57
C ARG A 397 28.07 -0.94 8.84
N LEU A 398 27.11 -1.51 9.58
CA LEU A 398 27.06 -2.96 9.83
C LEU A 398 26.64 -3.74 8.57
N GLU A 399 25.78 -3.20 7.74
CA GLU A 399 25.45 -3.78 6.43
C GLU A 399 26.69 -3.85 5.51
N GLU A 400 27.49 -2.80 5.44
CA GLU A 400 28.73 -2.77 4.66
C GLU A 400 29.72 -3.85 5.14
N ARG A 401 29.82 -4.06 6.45
CA ARG A 401 30.70 -5.08 7.05
C ARG A 401 30.17 -6.51 6.92
N HIS A 402 28.85 -6.68 6.96
CA HIS A 402 28.17 -7.98 7.00
C HIS A 402 27.02 -8.07 5.98
N PRO A 403 27.23 -7.84 4.68
CA PRO A 403 26.17 -7.67 3.67
C PRO A 403 25.25 -8.89 3.50
N ARG A 404 25.68 -10.08 3.97
CA ARG A 404 24.87 -11.31 3.94
C ARG A 404 24.20 -11.65 5.27
N ARG A 405 24.46 -10.90 6.34
CA ARG A 405 23.92 -11.17 7.68
C ARG A 405 23.15 -9.98 8.24
N PHE A 406 23.63 -8.77 8.02
CA PHE A 406 23.00 -7.56 8.51
C PHE A 406 22.49 -6.71 7.37
N ILE A 407 21.27 -6.97 6.93
CA ILE A 407 20.53 -6.12 6.00
C ILE A 407 19.52 -5.34 6.86
N PRO A 408 19.52 -4.01 6.92
CA PRO A 408 18.60 -3.24 7.72
C PRO A 408 17.13 -3.64 7.46
N ARG A 409 16.30 -3.68 8.52
CA ARG A 409 14.89 -4.11 8.41
C ARG A 409 14.14 -3.37 7.30
N TYR A 410 14.31 -2.05 7.21
CA TYR A 410 13.70 -1.25 6.16
C TYR A 410 14.14 -1.70 4.77
N SER A 411 15.45 -1.95 4.57
CA SER A 411 15.99 -2.44 3.30
C SER A 411 15.44 -3.82 2.92
N MET A 412 15.32 -4.75 3.89
CA MET A 412 14.70 -6.07 3.66
C MET A 412 13.27 -5.96 3.13
N VAL A 413 12.51 -4.98 3.62
CA VAL A 413 11.12 -4.75 3.22
C VAL A 413 11.01 -4.05 1.87
N MET A 414 11.82 -3.01 1.62
CA MET A 414 11.64 -2.12 0.48
C MET A 414 12.43 -2.57 -0.76
N PHE A 415 13.64 -3.10 -0.58
CA PHE A 415 14.59 -3.36 -1.67
C PHE A 415 14.83 -4.85 -1.93
N HIS A 416 14.28 -5.72 -1.08
CA HIS A 416 14.41 -7.17 -1.22
C HIS A 416 13.02 -7.84 -1.24
N THR A 417 13.01 -9.13 -1.61
CA THR A 417 11.81 -9.99 -1.54
C THR A 417 11.86 -10.96 -0.35
N ILE A 418 12.66 -10.62 0.68
CA ILE A 418 12.73 -11.38 1.94
C ILE A 418 11.33 -11.39 2.56
N PRO A 419 10.76 -12.55 2.96
CA PRO A 419 9.43 -12.60 3.56
C PRO A 419 9.27 -11.59 4.70
N TYR A 420 8.14 -10.90 4.76
CA TYR A 420 7.90 -9.88 5.79
C TYR A 420 8.03 -10.42 7.22
N ALA A 421 7.56 -11.65 7.47
CA ALA A 421 7.71 -12.30 8.75
C ALA A 421 9.19 -12.48 9.13
N GLU A 422 10.04 -12.86 8.17
CA GLU A 422 11.49 -12.97 8.38
C GLU A 422 12.14 -11.59 8.56
N ALA A 423 11.75 -10.59 7.78
CA ALA A 423 12.23 -9.22 7.94
C ALA A 423 11.89 -8.66 9.34
N LYS A 424 10.68 -8.92 9.85
CA LYS A 424 10.26 -8.54 11.21
C LYS A 424 11.10 -9.25 12.27
N ARG A 425 11.24 -10.57 12.17
CA ARG A 425 12.02 -11.38 13.11
C ARG A 425 13.49 -10.95 13.16
N ARG A 426 14.13 -10.78 11.99
CA ARG A 426 15.52 -10.32 11.91
C ARG A 426 15.68 -8.89 12.40
N GLY A 427 14.72 -8.02 12.06
CA GLY A 427 14.70 -6.63 12.49
C GLY A 427 14.65 -6.48 14.00
N ALA A 428 13.91 -7.33 14.71
CA ALA A 428 13.89 -7.33 16.18
C ALA A 428 15.27 -7.65 16.76
N ILE A 429 15.95 -8.68 16.24
CA ILE A 429 17.32 -9.03 16.68
C ILE A 429 18.30 -7.90 16.35
N GLN A 430 18.16 -7.27 15.18
CA GLN A 430 19.01 -6.13 14.79
C GLN A 430 18.82 -4.95 15.74
N GLU A 431 17.58 -4.64 16.12
CA GLU A 431 17.29 -3.55 17.04
C GLU A 431 17.92 -3.79 18.43
N GLU A 432 17.84 -5.02 18.96
CA GLU A 432 18.54 -5.40 20.20
C GLU A 432 20.06 -5.20 20.09
N ILE A 433 20.67 -5.60 18.97
CA ILE A 433 22.10 -5.41 18.73
C ILE A 433 22.44 -3.91 18.68
N LEU A 434 21.66 -3.11 17.96
CA LEU A 434 21.86 -1.67 17.86
C LEU A 434 21.70 -0.98 19.22
N ASP A 435 20.69 -1.36 20.01
CA ASP A 435 20.49 -0.84 21.36
C ASP A 435 21.67 -1.14 22.29
N GLU A 436 22.15 -2.39 22.27
CA GLU A 436 23.30 -2.82 23.06
C GLU A 436 24.56 -2.04 22.69
N LEU A 437 24.83 -1.85 21.40
CA LEU A 437 26.02 -1.15 20.89
C LEU A 437 25.98 0.37 21.12
N THR A 438 24.77 0.96 21.05
CA THR A 438 24.61 2.41 21.20
C THR A 438 24.23 2.85 22.61
N SER A 439 24.12 1.92 23.58
CA SER A 439 23.69 2.22 24.95
C SER A 439 24.52 3.30 25.63
N ARG A 440 25.84 3.33 25.36
CA ARG A 440 26.83 4.27 25.95
C ARG A 440 27.53 5.13 24.89
N ALA A 441 27.26 4.94 23.62
CA ALA A 441 27.88 5.67 22.53
C ALA A 441 27.05 6.92 22.17
N ALA A 442 27.70 8.06 22.03
CA ALA A 442 27.13 9.29 21.53
C ALA A 442 27.43 9.52 20.03
N SER A 443 28.39 8.76 19.46
CA SER A 443 28.79 8.83 18.06
C SER A 443 29.25 7.46 17.55
N LEU A 444 29.32 7.28 16.23
CA LEU A 444 29.77 6.04 15.60
C LEU A 444 31.19 5.62 16.01
N ASP A 445 32.09 6.59 16.24
CA ASP A 445 33.47 6.30 16.62
C ASP A 445 33.61 5.68 18.01
N GLN A 446 32.58 5.82 18.84
CA GLN A 446 32.53 5.24 20.18
C GLN A 446 31.97 3.82 20.20
N VAL A 447 31.48 3.32 19.05
CA VAL A 447 30.90 1.98 18.95
C VAL A 447 31.97 0.92 18.81
N ASP A 448 31.92 -0.10 19.65
CA ASP A 448 32.80 -1.28 19.57
C ASP A 448 32.38 -2.21 18.41
N LEU A 449 33.00 -2.00 17.25
CA LEU A 449 32.73 -2.79 16.05
C LEU A 449 33.16 -4.26 16.19
N ALA A 450 34.20 -4.58 17.02
CA ALA A 450 34.58 -5.97 17.25
C ALA A 450 33.51 -6.71 18.06
N ARG A 451 32.86 -6.01 19.00
CA ARG A 451 31.68 -6.54 19.71
C ARG A 451 30.50 -6.73 18.74
N ALA A 452 30.27 -5.76 17.83
CA ALA A 452 29.23 -5.87 16.81
C ALA A 452 29.43 -7.13 15.93
N ASP A 453 30.64 -7.39 15.46
CA ASP A 453 30.97 -8.57 14.64
C ASP A 453 30.61 -9.88 15.38
N ARG A 454 30.89 -9.97 16.66
CA ARG A 454 30.54 -11.15 17.50
C ARG A 454 29.03 -11.31 17.65
N LEU A 455 28.32 -10.24 18.03
CA LEU A 455 26.86 -10.27 18.19
C LEU A 455 26.14 -10.68 16.91
N ILE A 456 26.58 -10.14 15.78
CA ILE A 456 26.03 -10.48 14.46
C ILE A 456 26.29 -11.96 14.12
N ALA A 457 27.51 -12.45 14.37
CA ALA A 457 27.85 -13.85 14.10
C ALA A 457 27.04 -14.82 14.97
N GLU A 458 26.77 -14.46 16.21
CA GLU A 458 26.04 -15.29 17.19
C GLU A 458 24.51 -15.27 16.95
N ARG A 459 23.94 -14.09 16.64
CA ARG A 459 22.47 -13.91 16.65
C ARG A 459 21.83 -13.86 15.25
N LEU A 460 22.60 -13.55 14.20
CA LEU A 460 22.11 -13.43 12.84
C LEU A 460 22.77 -14.45 11.91
N GLY A 461 21.99 -15.42 11.42
CA GLY A 461 22.40 -16.29 10.31
C GLY A 461 22.54 -15.52 8.99
N THR A 462 23.04 -16.19 7.96
CA THR A 462 23.03 -15.65 6.57
C THR A 462 21.61 -15.55 6.06
N THR A 463 21.31 -14.49 5.31
CA THR A 463 20.04 -14.29 4.58
C THR A 463 19.99 -15.13 3.32
#